data_0507a8b84e894a21a75bd72ca05dc337
#
_entry.id   0507a8b84e894a21a75bd72ca05dc337
#
_cell.length_a   1.000
_cell.length_b   1.000
_cell.length_c   1.000
_cell.angle_alpha   90.00
_cell.angle_beta   90.00
_cell.angle_gamma   90.00
#
_symmetry.space_group_name_H-M   'P 1'
#
loop_
_entity.id
_entity.type
_entity.pdbx_description
1 polymer ?
#
loop_
_entity_poly.entity_id
_entity_poly.type
_entity_poly.pdbx_seq_one_letter_code
_entity_poly.pdbx_strand_id
1 'polypeptide(L)'
;MILYLECRSYGIALDIPTTRDEAASTIFSLIAGFEDEPAEISISGVNSPIPNLYPYVQHADLESGADIEKLNTLDARINGMTQEEQHLFSGALELECTGDLDFAVHVATSLDRYEIFPKIKTDEDLGRFLVDTAFMTGKFSFPDEARPYLDYSKIGAEQRDALGGIYTPHGLVKRREEAPVQEETPKAMLLTLTASEQSYPLVLPASEKQLGQAKESLRIEDF
;
A
#
# COMPACT_ATOMS: atom_id res chain seq x y z
N MET A 1 17.34 -8.85 -9.87
CA MET A 1 17.75 -8.92 -8.42
C MET A 1 18.61 -10.15 -8.22
N ILE A 2 19.52 -10.17 -7.23
CA ILE A 2 20.37 -11.33 -6.94
C ILE A 2 20.11 -11.75 -5.49
N LEU A 3 19.81 -13.02 -5.27
CA LEU A 3 19.75 -13.62 -3.96
C LEU A 3 21.07 -14.33 -3.64
N TYR A 4 21.57 -14.14 -2.43
CA TYR A 4 22.72 -14.86 -1.92
C TYR A 4 22.23 -16.01 -1.04
N LEU A 5 22.44 -17.22 -1.52
CA LEU A 5 22.08 -18.46 -0.81
C LEU A 5 23.27 -18.94 -0.03
N GLU A 6 23.06 -19.41 1.17
CA GLU A 6 24.09 -19.94 2.05
C GLU A 6 23.65 -21.29 2.62
N CYS A 7 24.60 -22.20 2.63
CA CYS A 7 24.51 -23.49 3.33
C CYS A 7 25.79 -23.68 4.12
N ARG A 8 25.74 -23.63 5.44
CA ARG A 8 26.91 -23.67 6.35
C ARG A 8 27.91 -22.53 6.04
N SER A 9 29.07 -22.88 5.46
CA SER A 9 30.14 -21.90 5.13
C SER A 9 30.24 -21.64 3.63
N TYR A 10 29.34 -22.20 2.83
CA TYR A 10 29.34 -22.06 1.36
C TYR A 10 28.18 -21.18 0.93
N GLY A 11 28.48 -20.30 -0.01
CA GLY A 11 27.48 -19.39 -0.57
C GLY A 11 27.48 -19.44 -2.11
N ILE A 12 26.32 -19.24 -2.69
CA ILE A 12 26.13 -19.10 -4.14
C ILE A 12 25.13 -17.98 -4.43
N ALA A 13 25.30 -17.34 -5.58
CA ALA A 13 24.36 -16.34 -6.06
C ALA A 13 23.30 -16.99 -6.95
N LEU A 14 22.04 -16.61 -6.76
CA LEU A 14 20.92 -16.97 -7.62
C LEU A 14 20.36 -15.69 -8.25
N ASP A 15 20.46 -15.60 -9.57
CA ASP A 15 19.89 -14.49 -10.32
C ASP A 15 18.38 -14.63 -10.44
N ILE A 16 17.65 -13.53 -10.21
CA ILE A 16 16.22 -13.42 -10.43
C ILE A 16 15.99 -12.42 -11.56
N PRO A 17 15.20 -12.74 -12.60
CA PRO A 17 14.27 -13.88 -12.69
C PRO A 17 14.95 -15.22 -12.95
N THR A 18 14.32 -16.28 -12.46
CA THR A 18 14.81 -17.66 -12.62
C THR A 18 13.65 -18.63 -12.82
N THR A 19 13.95 -19.85 -13.29
CA THR A 19 12.99 -20.95 -13.34
C THR A 19 13.14 -21.88 -12.14
N ARG A 20 12.15 -22.74 -11.90
CA ARG A 20 12.24 -23.76 -10.84
C ARG A 20 13.41 -24.70 -11.06
N ASP A 21 13.67 -25.09 -12.30
CA ASP A 21 14.75 -26.02 -12.64
C ASP A 21 16.13 -25.37 -12.44
N GLU A 22 16.29 -24.10 -12.80
CA GLU A 22 17.52 -23.33 -12.56
C GLU A 22 17.77 -23.12 -11.06
N ALA A 23 16.75 -22.73 -10.31
CA ALA A 23 16.84 -22.59 -8.86
C ALA A 23 17.21 -23.93 -8.20
N ALA A 24 16.53 -25.03 -8.56
CA ALA A 24 16.83 -26.37 -8.07
C ALA A 24 18.26 -26.79 -8.42
N SER A 25 18.74 -26.51 -9.63
CA SER A 25 20.11 -26.81 -10.05
C SER A 25 21.15 -26.03 -9.25
N THR A 26 20.87 -24.75 -8.96
CA THR A 26 21.74 -23.90 -8.15
C THR A 26 21.79 -24.42 -6.71
N ILE A 27 20.63 -24.75 -6.14
CA ILE A 27 20.52 -25.34 -4.80
C ILE A 27 21.25 -26.68 -4.72
N PHE A 28 21.05 -27.55 -5.72
CA PHE A 28 21.75 -28.83 -5.78
C PHE A 28 23.27 -28.65 -5.81
N SER A 29 23.76 -27.66 -6.57
CA SER A 29 25.18 -27.34 -6.64
C SER A 29 25.73 -26.86 -5.29
N LEU A 30 24.93 -26.15 -4.51
CA LEU A 30 25.31 -25.67 -3.16
C LEU A 30 25.41 -26.83 -2.16
N ILE A 31 24.51 -27.81 -2.23
CA ILE A 31 24.45 -28.94 -1.27
C ILE A 31 25.24 -30.17 -1.68
N ALA A 32 25.72 -30.27 -2.94
CA ALA A 32 26.39 -31.45 -3.51
C ALA A 32 27.64 -31.89 -2.72
N GLY A 33 28.21 -31.07 -1.85
CA GLY A 33 29.34 -31.41 -0.97
C GLY A 33 28.95 -31.98 0.40
N PHE A 34 27.63 -32.15 0.69
CA PHE A 34 27.11 -32.48 2.04
C PHE A 34 26.25 -33.75 2.07
N GLU A 35 26.66 -34.80 1.36
CA GLU A 35 25.88 -36.01 1.10
C GLU A 35 25.40 -36.75 2.37
N ASP A 36 26.06 -36.57 3.51
CA ASP A 36 25.82 -37.36 4.73
C ASP A 36 25.04 -36.60 5.85
N GLU A 37 24.68 -35.31 5.66
CA GLU A 37 24.01 -34.53 6.70
C GLU A 37 22.94 -33.59 6.12
N PRO A 38 21.81 -33.42 6.82
CA PRO A 38 20.77 -32.47 6.37
C PRO A 38 21.37 -31.07 6.25
N ALA A 39 21.30 -30.53 5.05
CA ALA A 39 21.79 -29.20 4.72
C ALA A 39 20.61 -28.21 4.69
N GLU A 40 20.59 -27.31 5.63
CA GLU A 40 19.60 -26.23 5.66
C GLU A 40 20.12 -25.07 4.78
N ILE A 41 19.30 -24.65 3.83
CA ILE A 41 19.60 -23.53 2.93
C ILE A 41 18.88 -22.30 3.43
N SER A 42 19.60 -21.20 3.48
CA SER A 42 19.08 -19.91 3.86
C SER A 42 19.43 -18.84 2.83
N ILE A 43 18.59 -17.84 2.70
CA ILE A 43 18.91 -16.62 1.95
C ILE A 43 19.66 -15.71 2.93
N SER A 44 20.95 -15.49 2.68
CA SER A 44 21.82 -14.68 3.54
C SER A 44 21.86 -13.20 3.14
N GLY A 45 21.36 -12.87 1.95
CA GLY A 45 21.30 -11.49 1.47
C GLY A 45 20.60 -11.33 0.14
N VAL A 46 20.36 -10.08 -0.21
CA VAL A 46 19.77 -9.68 -1.50
C VAL A 46 20.52 -8.48 -2.06
N ASN A 47 20.82 -8.52 -3.35
CA ASN A 47 21.28 -7.35 -4.10
C ASN A 47 20.13 -6.83 -4.95
N SER A 48 19.60 -5.67 -4.57
CA SER A 48 18.43 -5.04 -5.17
C SER A 48 18.55 -3.52 -5.08
N PRO A 49 17.92 -2.75 -5.97
CA PRO A 49 17.77 -1.29 -5.80
C PRO A 49 17.00 -0.89 -4.53
N ILE A 50 16.30 -1.83 -3.89
CA ILE A 50 15.51 -1.62 -2.68
C ILE A 50 16.32 -2.11 -1.46
N PRO A 51 16.90 -1.20 -0.66
CA PRO A 51 17.88 -1.58 0.38
C PRO A 51 17.29 -2.39 1.53
N ASN A 52 16.01 -2.22 1.83
CA ASN A 52 15.31 -2.88 2.93
C ASN A 52 14.45 -4.08 2.49
N LEU A 53 14.78 -4.70 1.33
CA LEU A 53 14.03 -5.82 0.79
C LEU A 53 14.32 -7.17 1.48
N TYR A 54 15.53 -7.33 2.02
CA TYR A 54 16.00 -8.60 2.60
C TYR A 54 15.02 -9.24 3.61
N PRO A 55 14.48 -8.53 4.61
CA PRO A 55 13.57 -9.12 5.60
C PRO A 55 12.33 -9.79 4.99
N TYR A 56 11.92 -9.35 3.81
CA TYR A 56 10.73 -9.85 3.13
C TYR A 56 10.99 -11.08 2.24
N VAL A 57 12.24 -11.27 1.82
CA VAL A 57 12.61 -12.38 0.92
C VAL A 57 13.39 -13.49 1.63
N GLN A 58 13.93 -13.26 2.83
CA GLN A 58 14.81 -14.19 3.54
C GLN A 58 14.19 -15.56 3.84
N HIS A 59 12.87 -15.65 3.89
CA HIS A 59 12.13 -16.89 4.17
C HIS A 59 11.41 -17.45 2.95
N ALA A 60 11.75 -16.97 1.73
CA ALA A 60 11.14 -17.48 0.52
C ALA A 60 11.46 -18.98 0.32
N ASP A 61 10.45 -19.75 -0.01
CA ASP A 61 10.59 -21.18 -0.28
C ASP A 61 11.14 -21.43 -1.69
N LEU A 62 12.46 -21.58 -1.76
CA LEU A 62 13.18 -21.90 -2.98
C LEU A 62 13.28 -23.40 -3.21
N GLU A 63 13.24 -24.22 -2.14
CA GLU A 63 13.45 -25.67 -2.24
C GLU A 63 12.27 -26.34 -2.96
N SER A 64 11.05 -26.04 -2.57
CA SER A 64 9.85 -26.51 -3.28
C SER A 64 9.57 -25.73 -4.56
N GLY A 65 10.22 -24.56 -4.74
CA GLY A 65 9.98 -23.63 -5.83
C GLY A 65 8.63 -22.89 -5.74
N ALA A 66 7.97 -22.92 -4.57
CA ALA A 66 6.67 -22.30 -4.39
C ALA A 66 6.70 -20.77 -4.59
N ASP A 67 7.80 -20.14 -4.18
CA ASP A 67 7.93 -18.68 -4.20
C ASP A 67 8.68 -18.12 -5.42
N ILE A 68 9.15 -18.95 -6.33
CA ILE A 68 9.91 -18.51 -7.54
C ILE A 68 9.10 -17.51 -8.39
N GLU A 69 7.82 -17.78 -8.61
CA GLU A 69 6.97 -16.90 -9.42
C GLU A 69 6.74 -15.54 -8.74
N LYS A 70 6.65 -15.53 -7.40
CA LYS A 70 6.51 -14.30 -6.62
C LYS A 70 7.79 -13.46 -6.67
N LEU A 71 8.95 -14.10 -6.53
CA LEU A 71 10.27 -13.45 -6.66
C LEU A 71 10.45 -12.85 -8.06
N ASN A 72 10.10 -13.59 -9.11
CA ASN A 72 10.16 -13.10 -10.49
C ASN A 72 9.21 -11.91 -10.70
N THR A 73 8.01 -11.97 -10.13
CA THR A 73 7.03 -10.88 -10.19
C THR A 73 7.55 -9.65 -9.47
N LEU A 74 8.12 -9.83 -8.29
CA LEU A 74 8.70 -8.74 -7.49
C LEU A 74 9.87 -8.08 -8.22
N ASP A 75 10.79 -8.87 -8.77
CA ASP A 75 11.91 -8.37 -9.57
C ASP A 75 11.46 -7.58 -10.78
N ALA A 76 10.51 -8.13 -11.55
CA ALA A 76 9.95 -7.44 -12.72
C ALA A 76 9.29 -6.11 -12.35
N ARG A 77 8.59 -6.04 -11.21
CA ARG A 77 8.01 -4.79 -10.70
C ARG A 77 9.08 -3.79 -10.31
N ILE A 78 10.09 -4.19 -9.53
CA ILE A 78 11.19 -3.33 -9.10
C ILE A 78 11.96 -2.76 -10.29
N ASN A 79 12.26 -3.59 -11.29
CA ASN A 79 12.97 -3.18 -12.50
C ASN A 79 12.13 -2.23 -13.39
N GLY A 80 10.82 -2.29 -13.30
CA GLY A 80 9.91 -1.38 -13.99
C GLY A 80 9.65 -0.05 -13.27
N MET A 81 10.08 0.09 -12.01
CA MET A 81 9.88 1.29 -11.21
C MET A 81 10.85 2.40 -11.61
N THR A 82 10.34 3.63 -11.65
CA THR A 82 11.16 4.83 -11.63
C THR A 82 11.90 4.96 -10.29
N GLN A 83 12.92 5.81 -10.22
CA GLN A 83 13.64 6.05 -8.96
C GLN A 83 12.71 6.58 -7.85
N GLU A 84 11.74 7.41 -8.20
CA GLU A 84 10.77 7.93 -7.23
C GLU A 84 9.86 6.81 -6.69
N GLU A 85 9.41 5.89 -7.54
CA GLU A 85 8.63 4.72 -7.14
C GLU A 85 9.46 3.74 -6.30
N GLN A 86 10.76 3.57 -6.59
CA GLN A 86 11.66 2.77 -5.74
C GLN A 86 11.80 3.37 -4.34
N HIS A 87 11.95 4.70 -4.24
CA HIS A 87 11.97 5.40 -2.94
C HIS A 87 10.65 5.26 -2.19
N LEU A 88 9.52 5.38 -2.90
CA LEU A 88 8.19 5.18 -2.33
C LEU A 88 7.99 3.74 -1.86
N PHE A 89 8.39 2.75 -2.68
CA PHE A 89 8.30 1.34 -2.33
C PHE A 89 9.15 0.99 -1.11
N SER A 90 10.41 1.43 -1.09
CA SER A 90 11.28 1.25 0.09
C SER A 90 10.66 1.87 1.35
N GLY A 91 10.12 3.09 1.24
CA GLY A 91 9.46 3.74 2.36
C GLY A 91 8.15 3.06 2.78
N ALA A 92 7.38 2.53 1.84
CA ALA A 92 6.16 1.79 2.14
C ALA A 92 6.47 0.48 2.89
N LEU A 93 7.52 -0.24 2.50
CA LEU A 93 7.99 -1.42 3.23
C LEU A 93 8.42 -1.06 4.67
N GLU A 94 9.12 0.07 4.84
CA GLU A 94 9.54 0.55 6.16
C GLU A 94 8.35 0.99 7.02
N LEU A 95 7.35 1.64 6.43
CA LEU A 95 6.12 2.07 7.10
C LEU A 95 5.34 0.89 7.67
N GLU A 96 5.25 -0.18 6.92
CA GLU A 96 4.48 -1.36 7.33
C GLU A 96 5.23 -2.23 8.36
N CYS A 97 6.58 -2.22 8.35
CA CYS A 97 7.48 -2.88 9.30
C CYS A 97 7.26 -4.39 9.50
N THR A 98 6.32 -5.01 8.81
CA THR A 98 5.96 -6.43 8.95
C THR A 98 5.58 -6.98 7.60
N GLY A 99 5.88 -8.24 7.40
CA GLY A 99 5.45 -8.93 6.21
C GLY A 99 6.45 -9.96 5.73
N ASP A 100 6.01 -10.65 4.71
CA ASP A 100 6.72 -11.68 4.00
C ASP A 100 6.82 -11.31 2.50
N LEU A 101 7.21 -12.27 1.69
CA LEU A 101 7.30 -12.08 0.24
C LEU A 101 5.94 -11.71 -0.39
N ASP A 102 4.83 -12.33 0.07
CA ASP A 102 3.48 -12.02 -0.45
C ASP A 102 3.13 -10.56 -0.18
N PHE A 103 3.49 -10.09 1.00
CA PHE A 103 3.29 -8.70 1.38
C PHE A 103 4.13 -7.75 0.52
N ALA A 104 5.43 -8.04 0.30
CA ALA A 104 6.28 -7.22 -0.56
C ALA A 104 5.74 -7.14 -2.00
N VAL A 105 5.28 -8.25 -2.56
CA VAL A 105 4.62 -8.30 -3.89
C VAL A 105 3.34 -7.46 -3.89
N HIS A 106 2.53 -7.57 -2.83
CA HIS A 106 1.31 -6.77 -2.70
C HIS A 106 1.60 -5.27 -2.68
N VAL A 107 2.55 -4.82 -1.88
CA VAL A 107 2.96 -3.40 -1.83
C VAL A 107 3.49 -2.94 -3.18
N ALA A 108 4.35 -3.74 -3.83
CA ALA A 108 4.91 -3.42 -5.15
C ALA A 108 3.85 -3.27 -6.25
N THR A 109 2.69 -3.94 -6.09
CA THR A 109 1.57 -3.88 -7.04
C THR A 109 0.53 -2.83 -6.71
N SER A 110 0.57 -2.26 -5.51
CA SER A 110 -0.40 -1.28 -5.00
C SER A 110 0.26 -0.01 -4.45
N LEU A 111 1.31 0.49 -5.12
CA LEU A 111 2.04 1.71 -4.73
C LEU A 111 1.18 2.97 -4.76
N ASP A 112 0.11 2.98 -5.53
CA ASP A 112 -0.89 4.04 -5.57
C ASP A 112 -1.59 4.28 -4.23
N ARG A 113 -1.53 3.33 -3.30
CA ARG A 113 -2.03 3.45 -1.91
C ARG A 113 -1.10 4.24 -1.00
N TYR A 114 0.07 4.59 -1.46
CA TYR A 114 1.08 5.33 -0.71
C TYR A 114 1.42 6.64 -1.40
N GLU A 115 1.95 7.58 -0.64
CA GLU A 115 2.46 8.84 -1.17
C GLU A 115 3.74 9.25 -0.44
N ILE A 116 4.63 9.90 -1.15
CA ILE A 116 5.88 10.43 -0.63
C ILE A 116 5.94 11.93 -0.78
N PHE A 117 6.42 12.62 0.26
CA PHE A 117 6.67 14.05 0.29
C PHE A 117 8.18 14.30 0.39
N PRO A 118 8.91 14.43 -0.74
CA PRO A 118 10.38 14.44 -0.75
C PRO A 118 11.02 15.56 0.04
N LYS A 119 10.30 16.68 0.23
CA LYS A 119 10.78 17.88 0.94
C LYS A 119 10.55 17.83 2.44
N ILE A 120 9.85 16.83 2.95
CA ILE A 120 9.48 16.72 4.36
C ILE A 120 10.31 15.60 4.96
N LYS A 121 11.32 15.94 5.76
CA LYS A 121 12.25 14.98 6.37
C LYS A 121 12.30 15.05 7.89
N THR A 122 11.71 16.09 8.46
CA THR A 122 11.69 16.35 9.89
C THR A 122 10.31 16.83 10.33
N ASP A 123 10.05 16.78 11.64
CA ASP A 123 8.84 17.35 12.23
C ASP A 123 8.74 18.85 11.93
N GLU A 124 9.85 19.58 11.90
CA GLU A 124 9.84 21.00 11.54
C GLU A 124 9.40 21.23 10.11
N ASP A 125 9.90 20.42 9.14
CA ASP A 125 9.47 20.51 7.74
C ASP A 125 7.98 20.21 7.60
N LEU A 126 7.49 19.19 8.31
CA LEU A 126 6.08 18.83 8.31
C LEU A 126 5.22 19.95 8.89
N GLY A 127 5.62 20.53 10.04
CA GLY A 127 4.90 21.62 10.66
C GLY A 127 4.84 22.85 9.76
N ARG A 128 5.94 23.22 9.09
CA ARG A 128 5.96 24.31 8.10
C ARG A 128 5.01 24.04 6.93
N PHE A 129 5.10 22.83 6.36
CA PHE A 129 4.23 22.41 5.26
C PHE A 129 2.74 22.50 5.63
N LEU A 130 2.39 22.03 6.82
CA LEU A 130 0.99 22.04 7.31
C LEU A 130 0.48 23.45 7.52
N VAL A 131 1.26 24.32 8.17
CA VAL A 131 0.89 25.72 8.40
C VAL A 131 0.72 26.46 7.07
N ASP A 132 1.65 26.27 6.13
CA ASP A 132 1.57 26.91 4.82
C ASP A 132 0.37 26.40 4.01
N THR A 133 0.10 25.10 4.04
CA THR A 133 -1.07 24.51 3.37
C THR A 133 -2.38 24.97 4.00
N ALA A 134 -2.46 25.03 5.34
CA ALA A 134 -3.64 25.51 6.05
C ALA A 134 -3.92 26.99 5.76
N PHE A 135 -2.86 27.80 5.63
CA PHE A 135 -2.97 29.20 5.23
C PHE A 135 -3.47 29.34 3.79
N MET A 136 -2.89 28.59 2.84
CA MET A 136 -3.31 28.63 1.43
C MET A 136 -4.76 28.13 1.23
N THR A 137 -5.24 27.20 2.05
CA THR A 137 -6.61 26.66 1.99
C THR A 137 -7.62 27.50 2.76
N GLY A 138 -7.19 28.56 3.46
CA GLY A 138 -8.06 29.43 4.26
C GLY A 138 -8.63 28.76 5.53
N LYS A 139 -8.14 27.58 5.91
CA LYS A 139 -8.56 26.88 7.12
C LYS A 139 -8.11 27.58 8.40
N PHE A 140 -6.99 28.30 8.33
CA PHE A 140 -6.48 29.13 9.42
C PHE A 140 -6.05 30.49 8.88
N SER A 141 -6.31 31.53 9.65
CA SER A 141 -5.83 32.88 9.40
C SER A 141 -4.97 33.30 10.58
N PHE A 142 -3.65 33.34 10.38
CA PHE A 142 -2.72 33.95 11.33
C PHE A 142 -2.23 35.26 10.76
N PRO A 143 -2.00 36.30 11.60
CA PRO A 143 -1.18 37.43 11.19
C PRO A 143 0.22 36.94 10.79
N ASP A 144 0.79 37.47 9.71
CA ASP A 144 2.13 37.07 9.27
C ASP A 144 3.19 37.30 10.35
N GLU A 145 2.97 38.28 11.23
CA GLU A 145 3.80 38.57 12.38
C GLU A 145 3.83 37.45 13.43
N ALA A 146 2.84 36.56 13.45
CA ALA A 146 2.78 35.44 14.39
C ALA A 146 3.60 34.21 13.93
N ARG A 147 3.87 34.10 12.64
CA ARG A 147 4.61 32.96 12.05
C ARG A 147 5.98 32.68 12.69
N PRO A 148 6.82 33.68 13.02
CA PRO A 148 8.11 33.44 13.66
C PRO A 148 8.02 32.85 15.07
N TYR A 149 6.84 32.91 15.71
CA TYR A 149 6.62 32.44 17.07
C TYR A 149 5.97 31.05 17.12
N LEU A 150 5.69 30.43 15.97
CA LEU A 150 5.12 29.08 15.90
C LEU A 150 6.22 28.04 16.15
N ASP A 151 5.92 27.08 17.00
CA ASP A 151 6.74 25.88 17.19
C ASP A 151 6.39 24.83 16.12
N TYR A 152 7.04 24.96 14.98
CA TYR A 152 6.81 24.07 13.83
C TYR A 152 7.16 22.62 14.15
N SER A 153 8.20 22.38 14.96
CA SER A 153 8.60 21.02 15.33
C SER A 153 7.51 20.34 16.16
N LYS A 154 6.90 21.06 17.09
CA LYS A 154 5.80 20.53 17.90
C LYS A 154 4.56 20.27 17.05
N ILE A 155 4.20 21.19 16.16
CA ILE A 155 3.06 21.04 15.23
C ILE A 155 3.26 19.80 14.36
N GLY A 156 4.47 19.62 13.81
CA GLY A 156 4.79 18.49 12.96
C GLY A 156 4.76 17.16 13.70
N ALA A 157 5.36 17.11 14.92
CA ALA A 157 5.37 15.90 15.73
C ALA A 157 3.95 15.42 16.09
N GLU A 158 3.07 16.34 16.52
CA GLU A 158 1.68 16.02 16.83
C GLU A 158 0.91 15.51 15.60
N GLN A 159 1.18 16.07 14.44
CA GLN A 159 0.48 15.69 13.21
C GLN A 159 1.07 14.45 12.52
N ARG A 160 2.37 14.17 12.66
CA ARG A 160 2.99 12.94 12.14
C ARG A 160 2.29 11.70 12.67
N ASP A 161 2.05 11.65 13.98
CA ASP A 161 1.40 10.52 14.62
C ASP A 161 -0.06 10.36 14.14
N ALA A 162 -0.76 11.48 13.92
CA ALA A 162 -2.10 11.48 13.36
C ALA A 162 -2.16 11.06 11.88
N LEU A 163 -1.12 11.40 11.11
CA LEU A 163 -1.01 11.03 9.69
C LEU A 163 -0.57 9.57 9.48
N GLY A 164 -0.04 8.91 10.52
CA GLY A 164 0.49 7.56 10.43
C GLY A 164 1.62 7.43 9.42
N GLY A 165 2.47 8.47 9.27
CA GLY A 165 3.59 8.50 8.34
C GLY A 165 4.93 8.28 9.02
N ILE A 166 5.95 7.92 8.22
CA ILE A 166 7.34 7.79 8.66
C ILE A 166 8.26 8.67 7.83
N TYR A 167 9.35 9.14 8.45
CA TYR A 167 10.43 9.82 7.75
C TYR A 167 11.42 8.81 7.22
N THR A 168 11.71 8.93 5.93
CA THR A 168 12.76 8.18 5.24
C THR A 168 13.85 9.15 4.75
N PRO A 169 15.02 8.67 4.33
CA PRO A 169 16.03 9.52 3.70
C PRO A 169 15.51 10.30 2.48
N HIS A 170 14.46 9.78 1.84
CA HIS A 170 13.88 10.34 0.63
C HIS A 170 12.67 11.24 0.86
N GLY A 171 12.14 11.30 2.09
CA GLY A 171 11.01 12.14 2.47
C GLY A 171 10.05 11.45 3.42
N LEU A 172 8.95 12.13 3.75
CA LEU A 172 7.85 11.55 4.52
C LEU A 172 7.03 10.61 3.62
N VAL A 173 6.87 9.37 4.05
CA VAL A 173 6.00 8.38 3.40
C VAL A 173 4.82 8.10 4.30
N LYS A 174 3.62 8.10 3.72
CA LYS A 174 2.38 7.72 4.41
C LYS A 174 1.44 6.96 3.49
N ARG A 175 0.45 6.30 4.07
CA ARG A 175 -0.68 5.78 3.30
C ARG A 175 -1.52 6.95 2.77
N ARG A 176 -1.99 6.84 1.54
CA ARG A 176 -3.04 7.75 1.07
C ARG A 176 -4.30 7.51 1.88
N GLU A 177 -4.91 8.59 2.33
CA GLU A 177 -6.30 8.51 2.77
C GLU A 177 -7.09 8.02 1.55
N GLU A 178 -7.75 6.88 1.67
CA GLU A 178 -8.77 6.51 0.68
C GLU A 178 -9.71 7.72 0.64
N ALA A 179 -9.82 8.33 -0.54
CA ALA A 179 -10.83 9.37 -0.73
C ALA A 179 -12.13 8.75 -0.21
N PRO A 180 -12.87 9.43 0.69
CA PRO A 180 -14.10 8.87 1.20
C PRO A 180 -14.84 8.37 -0.03
N VAL A 181 -15.10 7.07 -0.07
CA VAL A 181 -15.89 6.46 -1.14
C VAL A 181 -17.08 7.38 -1.20
N GLN A 182 -17.14 8.22 -2.22
CA GLN A 182 -18.38 8.95 -2.49
C GLN A 182 -19.31 7.79 -2.70
N GLU A 183 -20.10 7.48 -1.65
CA GLU A 183 -21.25 6.62 -1.83
C GLU A 183 -21.88 7.23 -3.08
N GLU A 184 -21.73 6.52 -4.21
CA GLU A 184 -22.40 6.93 -5.43
C GLU A 184 -23.83 7.04 -4.97
N THR A 185 -24.29 8.27 -4.80
CA THR A 185 -25.68 8.51 -4.44
C THR A 185 -26.45 7.73 -5.47
N PRO A 186 -27.15 6.67 -5.05
CA PRO A 186 -27.69 5.70 -5.98
C PRO A 186 -28.46 6.50 -7.02
N LYS A 187 -28.08 6.37 -8.27
CA LYS A 187 -28.67 7.16 -9.37
C LYS A 187 -30.18 7.06 -9.21
N ALA A 188 -30.81 8.19 -8.93
CA ALA A 188 -32.25 8.24 -8.72
C ALA A 188 -32.96 7.53 -9.89
N MET A 189 -33.53 6.39 -9.62
CA MET A 189 -34.28 5.60 -10.60
C MET A 189 -35.76 5.90 -10.45
N LEU A 190 -36.37 6.36 -11.51
CA LEU A 190 -37.83 6.56 -11.52
C LEU A 190 -38.52 5.22 -11.80
N LEU A 191 -39.24 4.71 -10.81
CA LEU A 191 -40.10 3.56 -10.93
C LEU A 191 -41.57 4.03 -11.04
N THR A 192 -42.33 3.43 -11.91
CA THR A 192 -43.78 3.64 -11.96
C THR A 192 -44.47 2.42 -11.37
N LEU A 193 -45.07 2.60 -10.19
CA LEU A 193 -45.91 1.57 -9.57
C LEU A 193 -47.33 1.65 -10.20
N THR A 194 -47.86 0.51 -10.61
CA THR A 194 -49.21 0.46 -11.23
C THR A 194 -50.04 -0.58 -10.50
N ALA A 195 -51.23 -0.18 -10.07
CA ALA A 195 -52.23 -1.07 -9.49
C ALA A 195 -53.62 -0.68 -10.00
N SER A 196 -54.39 -1.63 -10.53
CA SER A 196 -55.81 -1.46 -10.91
C SER A 196 -56.10 -0.20 -11.73
N GLU A 197 -55.35 0.06 -12.81
CA GLU A 197 -55.45 1.25 -13.70
C GLU A 197 -54.90 2.57 -13.13
N GLN A 198 -54.42 2.57 -11.89
CA GLN A 198 -53.73 3.73 -11.30
C GLN A 198 -52.24 3.55 -11.35
N SER A 199 -51.50 4.64 -11.58
CA SER A 199 -50.03 4.65 -11.64
C SER A 199 -49.47 5.75 -10.72
N TYR A 200 -48.42 5.42 -9.99
CA TYR A 200 -47.72 6.35 -9.10
C TYR A 200 -46.22 6.33 -9.39
N PRO A 201 -45.60 7.48 -9.71
CA PRO A 201 -44.17 7.57 -9.91
C PRO A 201 -43.44 7.54 -8.56
N LEU A 202 -42.46 6.63 -8.40
CA LEU A 202 -41.63 6.51 -7.21
C LEU A 202 -40.15 6.68 -7.58
N VAL A 203 -39.48 7.60 -6.91
CA VAL A 203 -38.06 7.82 -7.08
C VAL A 203 -37.28 6.96 -6.07
N LEU A 204 -36.39 6.09 -6.52
CA LEU A 204 -35.55 5.28 -5.68
C LEU A 204 -34.18 5.95 -5.45
N PRO A 205 -33.58 5.85 -4.26
CA PRO A 205 -34.13 5.19 -3.05
C PRO A 205 -35.31 5.97 -2.45
N ALA A 206 -36.38 5.27 -2.09
CA ALA A 206 -37.58 5.87 -1.55
C ALA A 206 -37.58 5.82 -0.01
N SER A 207 -37.99 6.93 0.62
CA SER A 207 -38.23 6.97 2.05
C SER A 207 -39.53 6.26 2.44
N GLU A 208 -39.65 5.83 3.70
CA GLU A 208 -40.89 5.24 4.23
C GLU A 208 -42.10 6.13 4.00
N LYS A 209 -41.94 7.45 4.10
CA LYS A 209 -42.98 8.43 3.83
C LYS A 209 -43.46 8.38 2.36
N GLN A 210 -42.54 8.27 1.40
CA GLN A 210 -42.84 8.18 -0.02
C GLN A 210 -43.52 6.85 -0.36
N LEU A 211 -43.08 5.75 0.28
CA LEU A 211 -43.75 4.44 0.16
C LEU A 211 -45.16 4.47 0.72
N GLY A 212 -45.36 5.12 1.88
CA GLY A 212 -46.67 5.32 2.46
C GLY A 212 -47.63 6.10 1.53
N GLN A 213 -47.15 7.19 0.92
CA GLN A 213 -47.90 7.99 -0.04
C GLN A 213 -48.25 7.18 -1.31
N ALA A 214 -47.32 6.35 -1.80
CA ALA A 214 -47.57 5.48 -2.94
C ALA A 214 -48.65 4.43 -2.62
N LYS A 215 -48.61 3.80 -1.44
CA LYS A 215 -49.61 2.88 -0.94
C LYS A 215 -51.03 3.50 -0.93
N GLU A 216 -51.10 4.66 -0.31
CA GLU A 216 -52.36 5.40 -0.18
C GLU A 216 -52.95 5.80 -1.54
N SER A 217 -52.09 6.27 -2.46
CA SER A 217 -52.47 6.66 -3.81
C SER A 217 -52.94 5.49 -4.66
N LEU A 218 -52.36 4.31 -4.49
CA LEU A 218 -52.67 3.09 -5.22
C LEU A 218 -53.76 2.24 -4.51
N ARG A 219 -54.21 2.65 -3.33
CA ARG A 219 -55.22 1.94 -2.50
C ARG A 219 -54.84 0.48 -2.22
N ILE A 220 -53.55 0.24 -1.95
CA ILE A 220 -53.04 -1.08 -1.60
C ILE A 220 -53.04 -1.22 -0.08
N GLU A 221 -53.79 -2.20 0.46
CA GLU A 221 -53.90 -2.39 1.91
C GLU A 221 -52.71 -3.11 2.50
N ASP A 222 -52.02 -4.00 1.75
CA ASP A 222 -50.81 -4.70 2.16
C ASP A 222 -49.77 -4.79 1.03
N PHE A 223 -48.49 -4.64 1.43
CA PHE A 223 -47.33 -4.93 0.60
C PHE A 223 -46.59 -6.15 1.14
#